data_2942c9aee3c7a676fc1bcaeb64642e2c
#
_entry.id   2942c9aee3c7a676fc1bcaeb64642e2c
#
_cell.length_a   1.000
_cell.length_b   1.000
_cell.length_c   1.000
_cell.angle_alpha   90.00
_cell.angle_beta   90.00
_cell.angle_gamma   90.00
#
_symmetry.space_group_name_H-M   'P 1'
#
loop_
_entity.id
_entity.type
_entity.pdbx_description
1 polymer ?
#
loop_
_entity_poly.entity_id
_entity_poly.type
_entity_poly.pdbx_seq_one_letter_code
_entity_poly.pdbx_strand_id
1 'polypeptide(L)'
;MKSPYSHPEQPNLYGIFNDSFPPILDGVTLTVENYAYWLQQKGIMPCVVTPWNPQKNKYSFEVVRYFSLPIWNRHPYRYGYPKLDPFIWKRLRSSDFKIVHSHCPFSSVRLAIYVKKKQNVPLIGTFHSKYRQDLEHSFRKAPWCVPIIMKRILDFFNACDEVWIPQAQVEDTVREYGYKGPLTVVENGNDFASLIKGDVDEYRRSARARIGIRPGEIALLFVGQHIWEKGLDVVVETLRLLKDKVPFRMNFIGTGYAFDEIKQRVDAYGLSNMVNIHGVIKDRNILSDYYAGSDLFLFPSFYDNAPLVVRESAAMGTPSILLKGSTASEVIADRRNGFLTEKKPENFASLIGMLHDDPEALKAAGRGARETLVRSWEDVVDEVCDRYDSLIRRHK
;
A
#
# COMPACT_ATOMS: atom_id res chain seq x y z
N MET A 1 43.02 23.89 28.16
CA MET A 1 42.16 22.93 28.85
C MET A 1 40.92 22.77 28.01
N LYS A 2 40.76 21.65 27.33
CA LYS A 2 39.53 21.33 26.58
C LYS A 2 38.43 20.95 27.60
N SER A 3 37.26 21.53 27.46
CA SER A 3 36.07 21.23 28.26
C SER A 3 35.75 19.73 28.26
N PRO A 4 35.48 19.07 29.41
CA PRO A 4 35.20 17.66 29.49
C PRO A 4 33.74 17.28 29.09
N TYR A 5 32.97 18.19 28.55
CA TYR A 5 31.62 17.94 28.04
C TYR A 5 31.58 18.03 26.52
N SER A 6 32.24 17.06 25.85
CA SER A 6 31.84 16.73 24.50
C SER A 6 30.46 16.07 24.62
N HIS A 7 29.41 16.78 24.24
CA HIS A 7 28.12 16.15 23.95
C HIS A 7 28.37 15.08 22.92
N PRO A 8 27.88 13.82 23.10
CA PRO A 8 27.92 12.87 22.01
C PRO A 8 27.25 13.53 20.80
N GLU A 9 27.91 13.45 19.64
CA GLU A 9 27.33 13.93 18.38
C GLU A 9 25.91 13.38 18.30
N GLN A 10 24.93 14.30 18.25
CA GLN A 10 23.54 13.87 18.13
C GLN A 10 23.41 13.16 16.79
N PRO A 11 22.80 11.97 16.75
CA PRO A 11 22.71 11.22 15.51
C PRO A 11 21.95 12.00 14.46
N ASN A 12 22.51 12.07 13.25
CA ASN A 12 21.89 12.64 12.08
C ASN A 12 20.65 11.82 11.72
N LEU A 13 19.45 12.31 12.05
CA LEU A 13 18.20 11.60 11.88
C LEU A 13 17.60 11.82 10.49
N TYR A 14 17.06 10.76 9.91
CA TYR A 14 16.22 10.81 8.71
C TYR A 14 14.77 10.67 9.16
N GLY A 15 14.02 11.78 9.12
CA GLY A 15 12.66 11.84 9.63
C GLY A 15 11.64 11.27 8.65
N ILE A 16 10.87 10.28 9.07
CA ILE A 16 9.77 9.70 8.29
C ILE A 16 8.47 10.02 9.01
N PHE A 17 7.62 10.84 8.41
CA PHE A 17 6.40 11.35 9.01
C PHE A 17 5.17 10.70 8.35
N ASN A 18 4.32 10.06 9.15
CA ASN A 18 3.09 9.44 8.66
C ASN A 18 1.96 9.55 9.69
N ASP A 19 0.72 9.56 9.20
CA ASP A 19 -0.48 9.66 10.05
C ASP A 19 -0.98 8.31 10.57
N SER A 20 -0.40 7.22 10.11
CA SER A 20 -0.62 5.86 10.62
C SER A 20 0.69 5.09 10.69
N PHE A 21 0.76 4.12 11.61
CA PHE A 21 1.90 3.22 11.76
C PHE A 21 1.42 1.92 12.42
N PRO A 22 2.13 0.78 12.28
CA PRO A 22 1.66 -0.45 12.89
C PRO A 22 1.27 -0.28 14.38
N PRO A 23 0.21 -0.97 14.80
CA PRO A 23 -0.42 -2.16 14.21
C PRO A 23 -1.51 -1.90 13.15
N ILE A 24 -1.69 -0.66 12.69
CA ILE A 24 -2.53 -0.36 11.53
C ILE A 24 -1.83 -0.92 10.29
N LEU A 25 -2.54 -1.70 9.49
CA LEU A 25 -2.01 -2.34 8.29
C LEU A 25 -2.71 -1.74 7.06
N ASP A 26 -1.99 -0.91 6.35
CA ASP A 26 -2.34 -0.39 5.02
C ASP A 26 -1.06 -0.21 4.19
N GLY A 27 -1.20 0.02 2.89
CA GLY A 27 -0.06 0.13 1.98
C GLY A 27 0.93 1.24 2.36
N VAL A 28 0.43 2.40 2.85
CA VAL A 28 1.29 3.52 3.26
C VAL A 28 2.08 3.17 4.52
N THR A 29 1.40 2.56 5.50
CA THR A 29 2.03 2.09 6.74
C THR A 29 3.14 1.09 6.47
N LEU A 30 2.89 0.12 5.57
CA LEU A 30 3.89 -0.87 5.16
C LEU A 30 5.07 -0.23 4.44
N THR A 31 4.82 0.76 3.58
CA THR A 31 5.88 1.52 2.90
C THR A 31 6.78 2.24 3.92
N VAL A 32 6.19 2.94 4.88
CA VAL A 32 6.93 3.67 5.93
C VAL A 32 7.75 2.72 6.81
N GLU A 33 7.17 1.58 7.19
CA GLU A 33 7.86 0.55 7.98
C GLU A 33 9.06 -0.02 7.24
N ASN A 34 8.90 -0.36 5.95
CA ASN A 34 9.99 -0.86 5.11
C ASN A 34 11.07 0.19 4.87
N TYR A 35 10.70 1.45 4.62
CA TYR A 35 11.69 2.52 4.49
C TYR A 35 12.52 2.64 5.78
N ALA A 36 11.88 2.69 6.95
CA ALA A 36 12.59 2.79 8.21
C ALA A 36 13.50 1.57 8.47
N TYR A 37 13.00 0.37 8.19
CA TYR A 37 13.77 -0.86 8.34
C TYR A 37 15.03 -0.86 7.45
N TRP A 38 14.86 -0.64 6.13
CA TRP A 38 15.97 -0.73 5.19
C TRP A 38 16.96 0.44 5.30
N LEU A 39 16.51 1.66 5.64
CA LEU A 39 17.40 2.76 6.00
C LEU A 39 18.31 2.36 7.17
N GLN A 40 17.74 1.73 8.20
CA GLN A 40 18.53 1.26 9.34
C GLN A 40 19.53 0.15 8.94
N GLN A 41 19.15 -0.81 8.08
CA GLN A 41 20.07 -1.83 7.59
C GLN A 41 21.27 -1.22 6.83
N LYS A 42 21.08 -0.06 6.21
CA LYS A 42 22.14 0.71 5.51
C LYS A 42 22.94 1.64 6.44
N GLY A 43 22.74 1.53 7.76
CA GLY A 43 23.47 2.34 8.76
C GLY A 43 22.96 3.78 8.90
N ILE A 44 21.83 4.11 8.27
CA ILE A 44 21.15 5.40 8.41
C ILE A 44 20.23 5.33 9.63
N MET A 45 20.06 6.43 10.36
CA MET A 45 19.21 6.47 11.54
C MET A 45 17.81 7.02 11.23
N PRO A 46 16.82 6.17 10.98
CA PRO A 46 15.45 6.62 10.75
C PRO A 46 14.78 6.99 12.07
N CYS A 47 13.95 8.02 12.01
CA CYS A 47 13.06 8.44 13.09
C CYS A 47 11.64 8.55 12.54
N VAL A 48 10.78 7.61 12.90
CA VAL A 48 9.37 7.61 12.49
C VAL A 48 8.57 8.48 13.44
N VAL A 49 7.84 9.48 12.90
CA VAL A 49 6.97 10.36 13.67
C VAL A 49 5.51 10.12 13.29
N THR A 50 4.70 9.67 14.26
CA THR A 50 3.34 9.18 14.00
C THR A 50 2.39 9.46 15.17
N PRO A 51 1.05 9.53 14.95
CA PRO A 51 0.08 9.57 16.03
C PRO A 51 0.22 8.38 17.00
N TRP A 52 -0.02 8.63 18.27
CA TRP A 52 0.00 7.60 19.29
C TRP A 52 -1.09 6.54 19.03
N ASN A 53 -0.72 5.27 19.24
CA ASN A 53 -1.62 4.13 19.20
C ASN A 53 -1.43 3.29 20.47
N PRO A 54 -2.50 2.74 21.09
CA PRO A 54 -2.41 1.98 22.35
C PRO A 54 -1.57 0.69 22.24
N GLN A 55 -1.52 0.08 21.05
CA GLN A 55 -0.68 -1.09 20.83
C GLN A 55 0.75 -0.66 20.51
N LYS A 56 1.72 -1.26 21.19
CA LYS A 56 3.15 -0.96 21.05
C LYS A 56 3.87 -2.15 20.40
N ASN A 57 4.31 -1.96 19.17
CA ASN A 57 5.32 -2.84 18.57
C ASN A 57 6.70 -2.32 18.99
N LYS A 58 7.65 -3.25 19.18
CA LYS A 58 9.05 -2.89 19.40
C LYS A 58 9.75 -2.83 18.05
N TYR A 59 10.45 -1.75 17.80
CA TYR A 59 11.29 -1.55 16.61
C TYR A 59 12.74 -1.37 17.04
N SER A 60 13.66 -1.70 16.16
CA SER A 60 15.08 -1.43 16.34
C SER A 60 15.45 0.03 16.05
N PHE A 61 14.57 0.77 15.38
CA PHE A 61 14.69 2.20 15.08
C PHE A 61 13.74 3.04 15.95
N GLU A 62 13.98 4.35 15.96
CA GLU A 62 13.20 5.26 16.77
C GLU A 62 11.79 5.50 16.21
N VAL A 63 10.76 5.38 17.07
CA VAL A 63 9.37 5.73 16.77
C VAL A 63 8.86 6.73 17.79
N VAL A 64 8.73 7.98 17.37
CA VAL A 64 8.22 9.09 18.17
C VAL A 64 6.71 9.22 17.96
N ARG A 65 5.96 9.07 19.04
CA ARG A 65 4.49 9.11 19.01
C ARG A 65 3.97 10.35 19.70
N TYR A 66 2.99 11.02 19.07
CA TYR A 66 2.35 12.22 19.62
C TYR A 66 0.85 12.01 19.87
N PHE A 67 0.27 12.88 20.69
CA PHE A 67 -1.13 12.76 21.14
C PHE A 67 -2.10 12.63 19.99
N SER A 68 -3.06 11.68 20.11
CA SER A 68 -4.06 11.37 19.09
C SER A 68 -5.36 10.86 19.70
N LEU A 69 -6.46 11.04 18.99
CA LEU A 69 -7.78 10.50 19.31
C LEU A 69 -8.26 9.54 18.21
N PRO A 70 -9.08 8.53 18.54
CA PRO A 70 -9.69 7.65 17.55
C PRO A 70 -10.55 8.44 16.57
N ILE A 71 -10.58 8.04 15.30
CA ILE A 71 -11.55 8.54 14.33
C ILE A 71 -12.79 7.65 14.44
N TRP A 72 -13.91 8.25 14.87
CA TRP A 72 -15.14 7.53 15.24
C TRP A 72 -15.63 6.52 14.21
N ASN A 73 -15.59 6.86 12.93
CA ASN A 73 -16.13 6.04 11.84
C ASN A 73 -15.03 5.36 10.99
N ARG A 74 -13.75 5.39 11.43
CA ARG A 74 -12.59 4.82 10.71
C ARG A 74 -11.68 4.02 11.65
N HIS A 75 -12.26 3.19 12.48
CA HIS A 75 -11.43 2.28 13.31
C HIS A 75 -10.60 1.33 12.41
N PRO A 76 -9.30 1.11 12.68
CA PRO A 76 -8.52 1.51 13.88
C PRO A 76 -7.76 2.85 13.76
N TYR A 77 -8.06 3.68 12.74
CA TYR A 77 -7.32 4.93 12.50
C TYR A 77 -7.53 5.97 13.60
N ARG A 78 -6.50 6.79 13.79
CA ARG A 78 -6.49 7.86 14.78
C ARG A 78 -6.06 9.19 14.13
N TYR A 79 -6.61 10.29 14.60
CA TYR A 79 -6.18 11.62 14.18
C TYR A 79 -5.25 12.24 15.22
N GLY A 80 -4.10 12.72 14.80
CA GLY A 80 -3.12 13.35 15.66
C GLY A 80 -3.41 14.82 15.95
N TYR A 81 -3.15 15.24 17.19
CA TYR A 81 -3.31 16.61 17.65
C TYR A 81 -1.97 17.14 18.18
N PRO A 82 -0.97 17.40 17.32
CA PRO A 82 0.37 17.82 17.80
C PRO A 82 0.34 19.14 18.58
N LYS A 83 -0.65 20.01 18.33
CA LYS A 83 -0.78 21.27 19.10
C LYS A 83 -1.10 21.05 20.58
N LEU A 84 -1.69 19.90 20.93
CA LEU A 84 -2.02 19.52 22.30
C LEU A 84 -0.92 18.70 22.98
N ASP A 85 0.21 18.50 22.32
CA ASP A 85 1.33 17.72 22.81
C ASP A 85 2.61 18.57 22.84
N PRO A 86 2.90 19.25 23.96
CA PRO A 86 4.11 20.09 24.05
C PRO A 86 5.41 19.28 24.02
N PHE A 87 5.36 17.97 24.37
CA PHE A 87 6.53 17.11 24.40
C PHE A 87 7.04 16.80 23.00
N ILE A 88 6.13 16.62 22.00
CA ILE A 88 6.57 16.39 20.63
C ILE A 88 7.37 17.56 20.07
N TRP A 89 6.94 18.79 20.32
CA TRP A 89 7.65 19.99 19.87
C TRP A 89 9.04 20.12 20.51
N LYS A 90 9.15 19.81 21.82
CA LYS A 90 10.44 19.78 22.52
C LYS A 90 11.33 18.68 21.92
N ARG A 91 10.80 17.46 21.70
CA ARG A 91 11.54 16.33 21.14
C ARG A 91 12.10 16.67 19.76
N LEU A 92 11.26 17.15 18.83
CA LEU A 92 11.69 17.51 17.48
C LEU A 92 12.69 18.66 17.46
N ARG A 93 12.60 19.60 18.40
CA ARG A 93 13.54 20.71 18.51
C ARG A 93 14.94 20.28 18.98
N SER A 94 15.00 19.26 19.84
CA SER A 94 16.26 18.70 20.35
C SER A 94 16.86 17.61 19.46
N SER A 95 16.18 17.21 18.40
CA SER A 95 16.67 16.26 17.41
C SER A 95 17.44 16.98 16.30
N ASP A 96 18.45 16.33 15.71
CA ASP A 96 19.16 16.83 14.53
C ASP A 96 18.74 16.03 13.30
N PHE A 97 17.85 16.59 12.48
CA PHE A 97 17.40 15.97 11.24
C PHE A 97 18.27 16.41 10.05
N LYS A 98 18.52 15.50 9.12
CA LYS A 98 19.17 15.80 7.83
C LYS A 98 18.17 15.98 6.71
N ILE A 99 17.04 15.28 6.79
CA ILE A 99 15.96 15.31 5.84
C ILE A 99 14.66 14.91 6.51
N VAL A 100 13.56 15.37 5.97
CA VAL A 100 12.20 15.00 6.38
C VAL A 100 11.42 14.48 5.19
N HIS A 101 10.83 13.30 5.33
CA HIS A 101 9.96 12.69 4.33
C HIS A 101 8.57 12.45 4.93
N SER A 102 7.54 13.06 4.36
CA SER A 102 6.16 12.90 4.80
C SER A 102 5.35 12.06 3.81
N HIS A 103 4.76 10.99 4.31
CA HIS A 103 3.95 10.06 3.52
C HIS A 103 2.44 10.33 3.60
N CYS A 104 2.00 11.21 4.47
CA CYS A 104 0.60 11.61 4.62
C CYS A 104 0.46 13.11 4.80
N PRO A 105 -0.58 13.76 4.20
CA PRO A 105 -0.74 15.22 4.22
C PRO A 105 -1.66 15.73 5.36
N PHE A 106 -1.85 14.99 6.46
CA PHE A 106 -2.81 15.36 7.49
C PHE A 106 -2.17 15.94 8.75
N SER A 107 -2.15 15.19 9.85
CA SER A 107 -1.69 15.73 11.14
C SER A 107 -0.17 15.80 11.28
N SER A 108 0.54 14.78 10.79
CA SER A 108 2.00 14.65 10.85
C SER A 108 2.72 15.71 10.03
N VAL A 109 2.11 16.18 8.96
CA VAL A 109 2.68 17.19 8.05
C VAL A 109 2.99 18.52 8.76
N ARG A 110 2.23 18.86 9.79
CA ARG A 110 2.50 20.08 10.59
C ARG A 110 3.85 20.00 11.31
N LEU A 111 4.18 18.81 11.79
CA LEU A 111 5.45 18.52 12.42
C LEU A 111 6.59 18.49 11.40
N ALA A 112 6.36 17.87 10.24
CA ALA A 112 7.31 17.83 9.14
C ALA A 112 7.69 19.24 8.64
N ILE A 113 6.70 20.09 8.36
CA ILE A 113 6.93 21.50 7.96
C ILE A 113 7.62 22.30 9.07
N TYR A 114 7.30 22.03 10.33
CA TYR A 114 7.99 22.69 11.47
C TYR A 114 9.48 22.34 11.47
N VAL A 115 9.84 21.04 11.34
CA VAL A 115 11.24 20.60 11.30
C VAL A 115 11.96 21.23 10.12
N LYS A 116 11.39 21.16 8.89
CA LYS A 116 11.92 21.82 7.71
C LYS A 116 12.29 23.28 7.98
N LYS A 117 11.34 24.06 8.48
CA LYS A 117 11.54 25.50 8.72
C LYS A 117 12.50 25.81 9.85
N LYS A 118 12.48 24.99 10.92
CA LYS A 118 13.29 25.27 12.13
C LYS A 118 14.73 24.87 11.98
N GLN A 119 14.98 23.80 11.23
CA GLN A 119 16.33 23.22 11.06
C GLN A 119 16.91 23.46 9.67
N ASN A 120 16.15 24.09 8.77
CA ASN A 120 16.54 24.34 7.39
C ASN A 120 17.00 23.05 6.69
N VAL A 121 16.13 22.03 6.70
CA VAL A 121 16.37 20.72 6.06
C VAL A 121 15.37 20.49 4.96
N PRO A 122 15.70 19.67 3.93
CA PRO A 122 14.80 19.38 2.84
C PRO A 122 13.59 18.55 3.30
N LEU A 123 12.45 18.78 2.64
CA LEU A 123 11.18 18.09 2.86
C LEU A 123 10.72 17.41 1.57
N ILE A 124 10.51 16.11 1.64
CA ILE A 124 9.88 15.32 0.59
C ILE A 124 8.44 14.99 0.98
N GLY A 125 7.54 15.01 0.02
CA GLY A 125 6.17 14.51 0.18
C GLY A 125 5.88 13.40 -0.81
N THR A 126 5.43 12.21 -0.35
CA THR A 126 4.95 11.16 -1.24
C THR A 126 3.42 11.17 -1.33
N PHE A 127 2.92 11.13 -2.56
CA PHE A 127 1.49 11.09 -2.86
C PHE A 127 1.03 9.63 -2.98
N HIS A 128 0.34 9.12 -1.97
CA HIS A 128 -0.07 7.70 -1.92
C HIS A 128 -1.52 7.44 -2.32
N SER A 129 -2.45 8.35 -2.01
CA SER A 129 -3.89 8.05 -2.04
C SER A 129 -4.68 9.04 -2.89
N LYS A 130 -5.84 8.62 -3.40
CA LYS A 130 -6.82 9.50 -4.04
C LYS A 130 -7.60 10.29 -2.98
N TYR A 131 -6.92 11.25 -2.35
CA TYR A 131 -7.41 11.99 -1.18
C TYR A 131 -8.80 12.60 -1.37
N ARG A 132 -9.14 13.11 -2.56
CA ARG A 132 -10.48 13.68 -2.83
C ARG A 132 -11.57 12.64 -2.61
N GLN A 133 -11.43 11.45 -3.19
CA GLN A 133 -12.39 10.36 -3.07
C GLN A 133 -12.54 9.90 -1.61
N ASP A 134 -11.42 9.77 -0.89
CA ASP A 134 -11.40 9.43 0.54
C ASP A 134 -12.15 10.47 1.40
N LEU A 135 -11.94 11.75 1.10
CA LEU A 135 -12.57 12.84 1.82
C LEU A 135 -14.07 12.94 1.50
N GLU A 136 -14.46 12.82 0.24
CA GLU A 136 -15.86 12.81 -0.18
C GLU A 136 -16.64 11.66 0.50
N HIS A 137 -16.05 10.48 0.56
CA HIS A 137 -16.63 9.35 1.29
C HIS A 137 -16.74 9.63 2.80
N SER A 138 -15.69 10.20 3.41
CA SER A 138 -15.63 10.46 4.86
C SER A 138 -16.52 11.62 5.29
N PHE A 139 -16.68 12.63 4.45
CA PHE A 139 -17.42 13.86 4.74
C PHE A 139 -18.73 13.97 3.96
N ARG A 140 -19.40 12.83 3.68
CA ARG A 140 -20.72 12.83 2.99
C ARG A 140 -21.76 13.76 3.64
N LYS A 141 -21.70 13.89 4.98
CA LYS A 141 -22.59 14.80 5.75
C LYS A 141 -22.09 16.25 5.84
N ALA A 142 -20.87 16.53 5.38
CA ALA A 142 -20.26 17.85 5.42
C ALA A 142 -19.37 18.09 4.17
N PRO A 143 -19.91 18.01 2.95
CA PRO A 143 -19.14 18.05 1.70
C PRO A 143 -18.39 19.37 1.51
N TRP A 144 -18.84 20.46 2.14
CA TRP A 144 -18.17 21.76 2.12
C TRP A 144 -16.76 21.75 2.76
N CYS A 145 -16.45 20.76 3.61
CA CYS A 145 -15.11 20.59 4.18
C CYS A 145 -14.08 20.11 3.15
N VAL A 146 -14.51 19.36 2.13
CA VAL A 146 -13.61 18.70 1.18
C VAL A 146 -12.69 19.70 0.45
N PRO A 147 -13.20 20.78 -0.17
CA PRO A 147 -12.34 21.76 -0.83
C PRO A 147 -11.32 22.42 0.10
N ILE A 148 -11.71 22.65 1.36
CA ILE A 148 -10.84 23.28 2.36
C ILE A 148 -9.68 22.34 2.71
N ILE A 149 -9.97 21.04 2.89
CA ILE A 149 -8.95 20.04 3.21
C ILE A 149 -8.06 19.80 1.99
N MET A 150 -8.64 19.71 0.79
CA MET A 150 -7.88 19.55 -0.48
C MET A 150 -6.91 20.72 -0.69
N LYS A 151 -7.32 21.95 -0.40
CA LYS A 151 -6.42 23.11 -0.46
C LYS A 151 -5.21 22.92 0.48
N ARG A 152 -5.44 22.47 1.72
CA ARG A 152 -4.34 22.23 2.68
C ARG A 152 -3.40 21.12 2.22
N ILE A 153 -3.94 20.08 1.58
CA ILE A 153 -3.14 19.01 0.98
C ILE A 153 -2.26 19.59 -0.14
N LEU A 154 -2.83 20.40 -1.01
CA LEU A 154 -2.09 21.07 -2.08
C LEU A 154 -1.02 22.03 -1.53
N ASP A 155 -1.36 22.83 -0.51
CA ASP A 155 -0.43 23.75 0.16
C ASP A 155 0.76 22.97 0.76
N PHE A 156 0.53 21.76 1.29
CA PHE A 156 1.61 20.90 1.76
C PHE A 156 2.52 20.45 0.61
N PHE A 157 1.99 19.90 -0.48
CA PHE A 157 2.81 19.46 -1.60
C PHE A 157 3.58 20.62 -2.24
N ASN A 158 3.00 21.82 -2.29
CA ASN A 158 3.69 23.03 -2.74
C ASN A 158 4.80 23.49 -1.78
N ALA A 159 4.76 23.08 -0.52
CA ALA A 159 5.82 23.38 0.45
C ALA A 159 6.97 22.37 0.46
N CYS A 160 6.82 21.23 -0.25
CA CYS A 160 7.87 20.23 -0.40
C CYS A 160 8.95 20.70 -1.39
N ASP A 161 10.19 20.25 -1.17
CA ASP A 161 11.30 20.45 -2.11
C ASP A 161 11.24 19.43 -3.24
N GLU A 162 10.72 18.24 -2.97
CA GLU A 162 10.37 17.24 -3.98
C GLU A 162 9.03 16.58 -3.63
N VAL A 163 8.28 16.22 -4.69
CA VAL A 163 7.05 15.42 -4.55
C VAL A 163 7.23 14.10 -5.32
N TRP A 164 7.06 13.00 -4.60
CA TRP A 164 7.19 11.67 -5.16
C TRP A 164 5.83 11.02 -5.38
N ILE A 165 5.74 10.24 -6.45
CA ILE A 165 4.57 9.44 -6.81
C ILE A 165 5.00 7.98 -7.01
N PRO A 166 4.18 6.98 -6.62
CA PRO A 166 4.57 5.58 -6.68
C PRO A 166 4.50 4.98 -8.09
N GLN A 167 3.98 5.73 -9.08
CA GLN A 167 3.68 5.25 -10.43
C GLN A 167 3.41 6.45 -11.34
N ALA A 168 3.80 6.41 -12.62
CA ALA A 168 3.74 7.59 -13.49
C ALA A 168 2.31 8.09 -13.72
N GLN A 169 1.34 7.19 -13.92
CA GLN A 169 -0.06 7.55 -14.14
C GLN A 169 -0.73 8.24 -12.92
N VAL A 170 -0.11 8.18 -11.74
CA VAL A 170 -0.56 8.95 -10.57
C VAL A 170 -0.40 10.45 -10.81
N GLU A 171 0.46 10.87 -11.73
CA GLU A 171 0.63 12.26 -12.15
C GLU A 171 -0.71 12.88 -12.54
N ASP A 172 -1.54 12.20 -13.33
CA ASP A 172 -2.86 12.71 -13.75
C ASP A 172 -3.71 13.13 -12.55
N THR A 173 -3.76 12.27 -11.52
CA THR A 173 -4.51 12.57 -10.29
C THR A 173 -3.92 13.78 -9.54
N VAL A 174 -2.60 13.87 -9.47
CA VAL A 174 -1.92 14.98 -8.78
C VAL A 174 -2.13 16.30 -9.52
N ARG A 175 -2.10 16.27 -10.87
CA ARG A 175 -2.40 17.43 -11.74
C ARG A 175 -3.85 17.87 -11.62
N GLU A 176 -4.79 16.92 -11.60
CA GLU A 176 -6.22 17.20 -11.37
C GLU A 176 -6.43 17.93 -10.03
N TYR A 177 -5.65 17.61 -9.00
CA TYR A 177 -5.72 18.30 -7.71
C TYR A 177 -5.10 19.71 -7.74
N GLY A 178 -4.46 20.10 -8.85
CA GLY A 178 -3.91 21.42 -9.09
C GLY A 178 -2.44 21.60 -8.76
N TYR A 179 -1.71 20.54 -8.45
CA TYR A 179 -0.26 20.61 -8.25
C TYR A 179 0.45 20.80 -9.60
N LYS A 180 1.34 21.80 -9.68
CA LYS A 180 2.04 22.17 -10.93
C LYS A 180 3.56 21.96 -10.86
N GLY A 181 4.08 21.58 -9.69
CA GLY A 181 5.51 21.36 -9.50
C GLY A 181 6.02 20.06 -10.14
N PRO A 182 7.32 19.82 -10.13
CA PRO A 182 7.91 18.60 -10.65
C PRO A 182 7.48 17.38 -9.80
N LEU A 183 7.34 16.23 -10.46
CA LEU A 183 7.03 14.95 -9.84
C LEU A 183 8.17 13.97 -10.13
N THR A 184 8.47 13.14 -9.15
CA THR A 184 9.46 12.08 -9.26
C THR A 184 8.79 10.74 -9.02
N VAL A 185 8.95 9.79 -9.93
CA VAL A 185 8.46 8.43 -9.73
C VAL A 185 9.44 7.67 -8.84
N VAL A 186 8.94 7.17 -7.71
CA VAL A 186 9.65 6.25 -6.80
C VAL A 186 8.70 5.10 -6.49
N GLU A 187 8.93 3.96 -7.11
CA GLU A 187 8.05 2.81 -7.01
C GLU A 187 8.05 2.18 -5.62
N ASN A 188 6.95 1.50 -5.28
CA ASN A 188 6.88 0.69 -4.09
C ASN A 188 7.65 -0.63 -4.26
N GLY A 189 8.30 -1.08 -3.20
CA GLY A 189 8.99 -2.36 -3.15
C GLY A 189 8.08 -3.52 -2.74
N ASN A 190 8.64 -4.71 -2.82
CA ASN A 190 8.02 -5.96 -2.42
C ASN A 190 9.10 -6.96 -1.96
N ASP A 191 8.83 -7.73 -0.93
CA ASP A 191 9.73 -8.76 -0.42
C ASP A 191 9.10 -10.16 -0.36
N PHE A 192 7.89 -10.34 -0.92
CA PHE A 192 7.23 -11.65 -0.96
C PHE A 192 8.04 -12.69 -1.73
N ALA A 193 8.79 -12.29 -2.76
CA ALA A 193 9.65 -13.21 -3.51
C ALA A 193 10.68 -13.92 -2.61
N SER A 194 11.15 -13.28 -1.54
CA SER A 194 12.10 -13.86 -0.59
C SER A 194 11.50 -14.95 0.31
N LEU A 195 10.17 -15.07 0.36
CA LEU A 195 9.47 -16.11 1.10
C LEU A 195 9.45 -17.44 0.35
N ILE A 196 9.69 -17.44 -0.96
CA ILE A 196 9.80 -18.66 -1.75
C ILE A 196 11.18 -19.30 -1.46
N LYS A 197 11.14 -20.46 -0.82
CA LYS A 197 12.34 -21.26 -0.58
C LYS A 197 12.41 -22.41 -1.57
N GLY A 198 13.43 -22.41 -2.45
CA GLY A 198 13.61 -23.43 -3.46
C GLY A 198 12.89 -23.14 -4.78
N ASP A 199 12.40 -24.19 -5.44
CA ASP A 199 11.75 -24.10 -6.73
C ASP A 199 10.34 -23.48 -6.63
N VAL A 200 10.01 -22.57 -7.54
CA VAL A 200 8.74 -21.81 -7.53
C VAL A 200 7.53 -22.73 -7.78
N ASP A 201 7.67 -23.67 -8.70
CA ASP A 201 6.58 -24.57 -9.05
C ASP A 201 6.30 -25.59 -7.94
N GLU A 202 7.37 -26.02 -7.24
CA GLU A 202 7.24 -26.86 -6.06
C GLU A 202 6.58 -26.09 -4.91
N TYR A 203 7.00 -24.85 -4.66
CA TYR A 203 6.37 -24.01 -3.66
C TYR A 203 4.89 -23.81 -3.97
N ARG A 204 4.55 -23.51 -5.24
CA ARG A 204 3.17 -23.35 -5.71
C ARG A 204 2.34 -24.62 -5.48
N ARG A 205 2.84 -25.80 -5.86
CA ARG A 205 2.13 -27.07 -5.64
C ARG A 205 1.84 -27.31 -4.16
N SER A 206 2.82 -27.07 -3.31
CA SER A 206 2.68 -27.17 -1.85
C SER A 206 1.69 -26.17 -1.28
N ALA A 207 1.74 -24.91 -1.74
CA ALA A 207 0.82 -23.86 -1.36
C ALA A 207 -0.63 -24.20 -1.73
N ARG A 208 -0.89 -24.69 -2.97
CA ARG A 208 -2.21 -25.13 -3.40
C ARG A 208 -2.81 -26.22 -2.47
N ALA A 209 -1.98 -27.17 -2.06
CA ALA A 209 -2.40 -28.21 -1.11
C ALA A 209 -2.75 -27.61 0.26
N ARG A 210 -1.92 -26.69 0.78
CA ARG A 210 -2.16 -26.04 2.08
C ARG A 210 -3.43 -25.19 2.11
N ILE A 211 -3.77 -24.50 1.01
CA ILE A 211 -5.01 -23.69 0.93
C ILE A 211 -6.22 -24.47 0.37
N GLY A 212 -6.09 -25.78 0.17
CA GLY A 212 -7.19 -26.68 -0.16
C GLY A 212 -7.75 -26.57 -1.59
N ILE A 213 -6.91 -26.22 -2.58
CA ILE A 213 -7.31 -26.19 -4.00
C ILE A 213 -7.33 -27.61 -4.56
N ARG A 214 -8.45 -27.99 -5.13
CA ARG A 214 -8.63 -29.33 -5.74
C ARG A 214 -8.09 -29.38 -7.17
N PRO A 215 -7.72 -30.57 -7.66
CA PRO A 215 -7.40 -30.74 -9.08
C PRO A 215 -8.54 -30.27 -9.98
N GLY A 216 -8.22 -29.52 -11.04
CA GLY A 216 -9.19 -28.97 -11.97
C GLY A 216 -9.88 -27.67 -11.54
N GLU A 217 -9.76 -27.25 -10.27
CA GLU A 217 -10.26 -25.94 -9.85
C GLU A 217 -9.28 -24.83 -10.25
N ILE A 218 -9.81 -23.74 -10.85
CA ILE A 218 -9.07 -22.48 -10.96
C ILE A 218 -9.15 -21.75 -9.61
N ALA A 219 -8.00 -21.40 -9.08
CA ALA A 219 -7.89 -20.70 -7.79
C ALA A 219 -7.89 -19.19 -7.98
N LEU A 220 -8.90 -18.52 -7.44
CA LEU A 220 -9.10 -17.08 -7.50
C LEU A 220 -8.82 -16.45 -6.14
N LEU A 221 -8.22 -15.25 -6.13
CA LEU A 221 -7.84 -14.56 -4.91
C LEU A 221 -8.20 -13.08 -4.98
N PHE A 222 -8.67 -12.54 -3.87
CA PHE A 222 -8.72 -11.12 -3.57
C PHE A 222 -8.10 -10.86 -2.20
N VAL A 223 -7.19 -9.90 -2.11
CA VAL A 223 -6.59 -9.43 -0.84
C VAL A 223 -6.77 -7.93 -0.74
N GLY A 224 -7.35 -7.47 0.37
CA GLY A 224 -7.53 -6.04 0.60
C GLY A 224 -8.70 -5.71 1.52
N GLN A 225 -8.97 -4.43 1.69
CA GLN A 225 -10.15 -4.00 2.44
C GLN A 225 -11.42 -4.45 1.70
N HIS A 226 -12.36 -5.03 2.43
CA HIS A 226 -13.67 -5.43 1.91
C HIS A 226 -14.61 -4.20 1.90
N ILE A 227 -14.41 -3.37 0.89
CA ILE A 227 -15.19 -2.16 0.61
C ILE A 227 -15.65 -2.17 -0.86
N TRP A 228 -16.82 -1.66 -1.15
CA TRP A 228 -17.38 -1.70 -2.51
C TRP A 228 -16.58 -0.88 -3.52
N GLU A 229 -15.86 0.14 -3.07
CA GLU A 229 -14.99 0.96 -3.91
C GLU A 229 -13.87 0.16 -4.59
N LYS A 230 -13.53 -1.02 -4.04
CA LYS A 230 -12.55 -1.94 -4.66
C LYS A 230 -13.17 -2.89 -5.70
N GLY A 231 -14.44 -2.69 -6.07
CA GLY A 231 -15.11 -3.46 -7.11
C GLY A 231 -15.49 -4.87 -6.71
N LEU A 232 -15.67 -5.13 -5.41
CA LEU A 232 -16.05 -6.46 -4.90
C LEU A 232 -17.44 -6.90 -5.36
N ASP A 233 -18.31 -5.95 -5.71
CA ASP A 233 -19.58 -6.18 -6.38
C ASP A 233 -19.38 -6.92 -7.71
N VAL A 234 -18.43 -6.46 -8.53
CA VAL A 234 -18.07 -7.12 -9.80
C VAL A 234 -17.53 -8.54 -9.55
N VAL A 235 -16.67 -8.72 -8.53
CA VAL A 235 -16.13 -10.05 -8.20
C VAL A 235 -17.25 -11.00 -7.83
N VAL A 236 -18.13 -10.64 -6.89
CA VAL A 236 -19.21 -11.53 -6.43
C VAL A 236 -20.18 -11.89 -7.56
N GLU A 237 -20.55 -10.93 -8.42
CA GLU A 237 -21.38 -11.21 -9.60
C GLU A 237 -20.64 -12.09 -10.63
N THR A 238 -19.35 -11.91 -10.82
CA THR A 238 -18.52 -12.77 -11.66
C THR A 238 -18.58 -14.22 -11.18
N LEU A 239 -18.42 -14.45 -9.86
CA LEU A 239 -18.49 -15.81 -9.29
C LEU A 239 -19.86 -16.45 -9.51
N ARG A 240 -20.96 -15.67 -9.42
CA ARG A 240 -22.31 -16.15 -9.74
C ARG A 240 -22.42 -16.62 -11.20
N LEU A 241 -21.82 -15.90 -12.15
CA LEU A 241 -21.82 -16.24 -13.56
C LEU A 241 -20.94 -17.46 -13.91
N LEU A 242 -19.93 -17.76 -13.09
CA LEU A 242 -19.01 -18.90 -13.24
C LEU A 242 -19.54 -20.20 -12.63
N LYS A 243 -20.48 -20.13 -11.67
CA LYS A 243 -20.89 -21.22 -10.78
C LYS A 243 -21.06 -22.59 -11.45
N ASP A 244 -21.75 -22.62 -12.58
CA ASP A 244 -22.08 -23.87 -13.26
C ASP A 244 -21.28 -24.06 -14.57
N LYS A 245 -20.25 -23.26 -14.79
CA LYS A 245 -19.47 -23.24 -16.03
C LYS A 245 -18.01 -23.61 -15.84
N VAL A 246 -17.42 -23.19 -14.75
CA VAL A 246 -16.00 -23.35 -14.46
C VAL A 246 -15.84 -23.82 -13.02
N PRO A 247 -15.14 -24.92 -12.73
CA PRO A 247 -14.82 -25.31 -11.38
C PRO A 247 -13.81 -24.31 -10.80
N PHE A 248 -14.15 -23.64 -9.70
CA PHE A 248 -13.28 -22.66 -9.08
C PHE A 248 -13.27 -22.74 -7.55
N ARG A 249 -12.22 -22.18 -6.98
CA ARG A 249 -12.10 -21.85 -5.56
C ARG A 249 -11.75 -20.38 -5.42
N MET A 250 -12.57 -19.60 -4.72
CA MET A 250 -12.31 -18.19 -4.44
C MET A 250 -11.94 -17.98 -2.99
N ASN A 251 -10.87 -17.22 -2.72
CA ASN A 251 -10.46 -16.78 -1.40
C ASN A 251 -10.52 -15.25 -1.31
N PHE A 252 -11.34 -14.73 -0.40
CA PHE A 252 -11.35 -13.32 -0.01
C PHE A 252 -10.56 -13.17 1.29
N ILE A 253 -9.52 -12.33 1.30
CA ILE A 253 -8.69 -12.06 2.47
C ILE A 253 -8.73 -10.59 2.82
N GLY A 254 -9.13 -10.28 4.05
CA GLY A 254 -9.25 -8.94 4.57
C GLY A 254 -10.52 -8.69 5.35
N THR A 255 -10.82 -7.44 5.62
CA THR A 255 -12.05 -7.01 6.30
C THR A 255 -12.44 -5.61 5.85
N GLY A 256 -13.67 -5.20 6.15
CA GLY A 256 -14.18 -3.88 5.81
C GLY A 256 -15.69 -3.83 5.99
N TYR A 257 -16.31 -2.69 5.71
CA TYR A 257 -17.74 -2.51 5.95
C TYR A 257 -18.64 -3.40 5.05
N ALA A 258 -18.12 -3.90 3.92
CA ALA A 258 -18.85 -4.80 3.01
C ALA A 258 -18.72 -6.29 3.36
N PHE A 259 -17.92 -6.64 4.39
CA PHE A 259 -17.58 -8.03 4.72
C PHE A 259 -18.83 -8.92 4.92
N ASP A 260 -19.76 -8.49 5.75
CA ASP A 260 -20.96 -9.27 6.06
C ASP A 260 -21.92 -9.34 4.87
N GLU A 261 -22.04 -8.26 4.08
CA GLU A 261 -22.87 -8.25 2.88
C GLU A 261 -22.31 -9.16 1.78
N ILE A 262 -20.99 -9.20 1.61
CA ILE A 262 -20.33 -10.16 0.68
C ILE A 262 -20.69 -11.60 1.08
N LYS A 263 -20.62 -11.93 2.37
CA LYS A 263 -20.97 -13.25 2.88
C LYS A 263 -22.43 -13.59 2.58
N GLN A 264 -23.35 -12.66 2.87
CA GLN A 264 -24.77 -12.85 2.57
C GLN A 264 -25.04 -13.08 1.07
N ARG A 265 -24.37 -12.34 0.17
CA ARG A 265 -24.51 -12.53 -1.28
C ARG A 265 -23.94 -13.87 -1.73
N VAL A 266 -22.79 -14.28 -1.20
CA VAL A 266 -22.19 -15.60 -1.46
C VAL A 266 -23.15 -16.73 -1.06
N ASP A 267 -23.77 -16.66 0.09
CA ASP A 267 -24.75 -17.64 0.56
C ASP A 267 -26.03 -17.62 -0.30
N ALA A 268 -26.56 -16.44 -0.62
CA ALA A 268 -27.76 -16.27 -1.44
C ALA A 268 -27.58 -16.82 -2.88
N TYR A 269 -26.36 -16.72 -3.43
CA TYR A 269 -26.02 -17.27 -4.74
C TYR A 269 -25.68 -18.76 -4.71
N GLY A 270 -25.66 -19.39 -3.52
CA GLY A 270 -25.31 -20.81 -3.33
C GLY A 270 -23.85 -21.09 -3.68
N LEU A 271 -22.96 -20.17 -3.32
CA LEU A 271 -21.51 -20.23 -3.57
C LEU A 271 -20.69 -20.66 -2.35
N SER A 272 -21.33 -20.94 -1.20
CA SER A 272 -20.67 -21.18 0.10
C SER A 272 -19.66 -22.34 0.06
N ASN A 273 -19.84 -23.32 -0.83
CA ASN A 273 -18.91 -24.44 -1.01
C ASN A 273 -17.72 -24.12 -1.93
N MET A 274 -17.73 -22.99 -2.62
CA MET A 274 -16.71 -22.57 -3.61
C MET A 274 -15.94 -21.33 -3.16
N VAL A 275 -16.43 -20.61 -2.16
CA VAL A 275 -15.91 -19.32 -1.72
C VAL A 275 -15.54 -19.37 -0.22
N ASN A 276 -14.31 -19.05 0.06
CA ASN A 276 -13.83 -18.85 1.43
C ASN A 276 -13.66 -17.35 1.71
N ILE A 277 -14.19 -16.88 2.82
CA ILE A 277 -14.04 -15.49 3.27
C ILE A 277 -13.25 -15.50 4.57
N HIS A 278 -12.02 -15.05 4.46
CA HIS A 278 -11.09 -14.97 5.58
C HIS A 278 -11.08 -13.54 6.15
N GLY A 279 -10.76 -13.42 7.45
CA GLY A 279 -10.41 -12.13 8.02
C GLY A 279 -9.02 -11.67 7.57
N VAL A 280 -8.44 -10.72 8.30
CA VAL A 280 -7.08 -10.25 8.04
C VAL A 280 -6.06 -11.33 8.39
N ILE A 281 -5.28 -11.76 7.41
CA ILE A 281 -4.13 -12.66 7.61
C ILE A 281 -2.88 -11.79 7.78
N LYS A 282 -2.30 -11.79 8.98
CA LYS A 282 -1.12 -11.01 9.32
C LYS A 282 0.19 -11.76 9.10
N ASP A 283 0.15 -13.09 9.18
CA ASP A 283 1.31 -13.92 8.92
C ASP A 283 1.59 -13.95 7.42
N ARG A 284 2.74 -13.38 7.03
CA ARG A 284 3.15 -13.26 5.63
C ARG A 284 3.44 -14.62 4.98
N ASN A 285 3.85 -15.63 5.75
CA ASN A 285 4.06 -16.98 5.21
C ASN A 285 2.72 -17.62 4.85
N ILE A 286 1.70 -17.45 5.70
CA ILE A 286 0.34 -17.91 5.37
C ILE A 286 -0.22 -17.14 4.18
N LEU A 287 -0.05 -15.82 4.15
CA LEU A 287 -0.53 -14.99 3.05
C LEU A 287 0.18 -15.33 1.73
N SER A 288 1.47 -15.66 1.77
CA SER A 288 2.23 -16.08 0.60
C SER A 288 1.70 -17.39 -0.01
N ASP A 289 1.17 -18.30 0.81
CA ASP A 289 0.54 -19.53 0.32
C ASP A 289 -0.73 -19.23 -0.51
N TYR A 290 -1.54 -18.26 -0.06
CA TYR A 290 -2.71 -17.83 -0.84
C TYR A 290 -2.31 -17.18 -2.15
N TYR A 291 -1.30 -16.31 -2.16
CA TYR A 291 -0.81 -15.73 -3.41
C TYR A 291 -0.25 -16.83 -4.33
N ALA A 292 0.71 -17.62 -3.87
CA ALA A 292 1.36 -18.64 -4.70
C ALA A 292 0.42 -19.76 -5.17
N GLY A 293 -0.52 -20.16 -4.32
CA GLY A 293 -1.49 -21.21 -4.63
C GLY A 293 -2.62 -20.77 -5.55
N SER A 294 -2.77 -19.48 -5.82
CA SER A 294 -3.81 -18.95 -6.71
C SER A 294 -3.36 -18.95 -8.19
N ASP A 295 -4.33 -18.98 -9.08
CA ASP A 295 -4.12 -18.88 -10.53
C ASP A 295 -4.32 -17.44 -11.01
N LEU A 296 -5.22 -16.69 -10.37
CA LEU A 296 -5.55 -15.33 -10.72
C LEU A 296 -5.81 -14.49 -9.46
N PHE A 297 -5.24 -13.29 -9.43
CA PHE A 297 -5.56 -12.25 -8.47
C PHE A 297 -6.57 -11.28 -9.07
N LEU A 298 -7.76 -11.17 -8.50
CA LEU A 298 -8.84 -10.33 -9.01
C LEU A 298 -8.81 -8.96 -8.31
N PHE A 299 -8.54 -7.88 -9.06
CA PHE A 299 -8.44 -6.54 -8.48
C PHE A 299 -9.17 -5.48 -9.33
N PRO A 300 -10.52 -5.50 -9.39
CA PRO A 300 -11.33 -4.60 -10.20
C PRO A 300 -11.52 -3.21 -9.58
N SER A 301 -10.41 -2.59 -9.13
CA SER A 301 -10.42 -1.30 -8.44
C SER A 301 -10.04 -0.13 -9.35
N PHE A 302 -10.87 0.93 -9.36
CA PHE A 302 -10.48 2.26 -9.84
C PHE A 302 -10.01 3.18 -8.70
N TYR A 303 -10.14 2.70 -7.46
CA TYR A 303 -9.86 3.48 -6.26
C TYR A 303 -8.37 3.59 -5.96
N ASP A 304 -7.62 2.51 -6.17
CA ASP A 304 -6.22 2.43 -5.78
C ASP A 304 -5.29 3.10 -6.81
N ASN A 305 -4.19 3.72 -6.33
CA ASN A 305 -3.14 4.29 -7.17
C ASN A 305 -2.13 3.21 -7.59
N ALA A 306 -1.29 2.75 -6.65
CA ALA A 306 -0.25 1.74 -6.86
C ALA A 306 -0.36 0.65 -5.77
N PRO A 307 -1.32 -0.28 -5.90
CA PRO A 307 -1.63 -1.24 -4.86
C PRO A 307 -0.49 -2.25 -4.67
N LEU A 308 0.04 -2.34 -3.44
CA LEU A 308 1.10 -3.29 -3.07
C LEU A 308 0.68 -4.74 -3.34
N VAL A 309 -0.60 -5.07 -3.10
CA VAL A 309 -1.15 -6.42 -3.28
C VAL A 309 -1.03 -6.97 -4.71
N VAL A 310 -1.01 -6.10 -5.72
CA VAL A 310 -0.75 -6.49 -7.12
C VAL A 310 0.71 -6.91 -7.29
N ARG A 311 1.64 -6.18 -6.68
CA ARG A 311 3.08 -6.53 -6.70
C ARG A 311 3.37 -7.76 -5.83
N GLU A 312 2.65 -7.95 -4.71
CA GLU A 312 2.72 -9.14 -3.86
C GLU A 312 2.27 -10.38 -4.62
N SER A 313 1.14 -10.30 -5.32
CA SER A 313 0.66 -11.36 -6.19
C SER A 313 1.66 -11.70 -7.30
N ALA A 314 2.20 -10.69 -7.97
CA ALA A 314 3.22 -10.85 -9.00
C ALA A 314 4.49 -11.54 -8.47
N ALA A 315 4.96 -11.16 -7.27
CA ALA A 315 6.14 -11.77 -6.64
C ALA A 315 6.00 -13.27 -6.41
N MET A 316 4.76 -13.74 -6.20
CA MET A 316 4.43 -15.14 -6.01
C MET A 316 4.08 -15.86 -7.33
N GLY A 317 4.21 -15.17 -8.49
CA GLY A 317 3.94 -15.72 -9.81
C GLY A 317 2.45 -15.82 -10.16
N THR A 318 1.59 -15.09 -9.47
CA THR A 318 0.14 -15.05 -9.71
C THR A 318 -0.23 -13.79 -10.47
N PRO A 319 -0.65 -13.90 -11.75
CA PRO A 319 -1.01 -12.74 -12.55
C PRO A 319 -2.33 -12.12 -12.07
N SER A 320 -2.46 -10.82 -12.22
CA SER A 320 -3.64 -10.06 -11.79
C SER A 320 -4.58 -9.79 -12.97
N ILE A 321 -5.90 -9.74 -12.69
CA ILE A 321 -6.89 -9.13 -13.59
C ILE A 321 -7.23 -7.75 -13.03
N LEU A 322 -6.93 -6.69 -13.79
CA LEU A 322 -7.22 -5.30 -13.46
C LEU A 322 -8.18 -4.66 -14.48
N LEU A 323 -8.70 -3.50 -14.10
CA LEU A 323 -9.57 -2.71 -14.97
C LEU A 323 -8.77 -1.87 -15.96
N LYS A 324 -9.13 -1.95 -17.24
CA LYS A 324 -8.59 -1.03 -18.26
C LYS A 324 -8.80 0.42 -17.85
N GLY A 325 -7.75 1.24 -17.94
CA GLY A 325 -7.81 2.66 -17.61
C GLY A 325 -7.80 2.99 -16.11
N SER A 326 -7.67 1.98 -15.23
CA SER A 326 -7.38 2.26 -13.82
C SER A 326 -5.92 2.67 -13.65
N THR A 327 -5.64 3.55 -12.66
CA THR A 327 -4.26 3.92 -12.32
C THR A 327 -3.40 2.68 -12.03
N ALA A 328 -3.95 1.71 -11.31
CA ALA A 328 -3.27 0.46 -11.01
C ALA A 328 -2.88 -0.38 -12.23
N SER A 329 -3.57 -0.21 -13.37
CA SER A 329 -3.33 -1.01 -14.58
C SER A 329 -2.12 -0.55 -15.42
N GLU A 330 -1.52 0.60 -15.12
CA GLU A 330 -0.37 1.13 -15.85
C GLU A 330 0.78 0.12 -16.00
N VAL A 331 1.03 -0.66 -14.97
CA VAL A 331 2.14 -1.62 -14.92
C VAL A 331 1.82 -2.93 -15.65
N ILE A 332 0.57 -3.11 -16.11
CA ILE A 332 0.13 -4.36 -16.76
C ILE A 332 0.25 -4.25 -18.28
N ALA A 333 1.13 -5.04 -18.86
CA ALA A 333 1.14 -5.37 -20.26
C ALA A 333 0.19 -6.56 -20.49
N ASP A 334 -1.01 -6.28 -21.04
CA ASP A 334 -2.08 -7.24 -21.18
C ASP A 334 -1.60 -8.58 -21.82
N ARG A 335 -1.98 -9.70 -21.21
CA ARG A 335 -1.60 -11.07 -21.56
C ARG A 335 -0.11 -11.43 -21.42
N ARG A 336 0.75 -10.48 -21.03
CA ARG A 336 2.18 -10.70 -20.82
C ARG A 336 2.57 -10.84 -19.35
N ASN A 337 2.05 -9.94 -18.48
CA ASN A 337 2.33 -9.94 -17.05
C ASN A 337 1.06 -9.77 -16.18
N GLY A 338 -0.10 -9.94 -16.79
CA GLY A 338 -1.41 -9.81 -16.19
C GLY A 338 -2.47 -9.64 -17.28
N PHE A 339 -3.69 -9.36 -16.88
CA PHE A 339 -4.83 -9.27 -17.78
C PHE A 339 -5.63 -8.00 -17.51
N LEU A 340 -6.12 -7.37 -18.58
CA LEU A 340 -6.92 -6.16 -18.52
C LEU A 340 -8.33 -6.41 -19.05
N THR A 341 -9.35 -5.98 -18.31
CA THR A 341 -10.74 -6.09 -18.72
C THR A 341 -11.56 -4.86 -18.33
N GLU A 342 -12.78 -4.73 -18.83
CA GLU A 342 -13.72 -3.70 -18.44
C GLU A 342 -14.43 -4.06 -17.11
N LYS A 343 -14.97 -3.06 -16.42
CA LYS A 343 -15.72 -3.24 -15.16
C LYS A 343 -17.12 -3.83 -15.42
N LYS A 344 -17.16 -5.08 -15.91
CA LYS A 344 -18.38 -5.84 -16.16
C LYS A 344 -18.20 -7.29 -15.69
N PRO A 345 -19.09 -7.84 -14.87
CA PRO A 345 -18.99 -9.22 -14.38
C PRO A 345 -18.88 -10.23 -15.53
N GLU A 346 -19.59 -10.01 -16.64
CA GLU A 346 -19.60 -10.89 -17.82
C GLU A 346 -18.22 -10.96 -18.47
N ASN A 347 -17.50 -9.84 -18.53
CA ASN A 347 -16.17 -9.77 -19.13
C ASN A 347 -15.14 -10.49 -18.24
N PHE A 348 -15.25 -10.33 -16.91
CA PHE A 348 -14.42 -11.09 -15.96
C PHE A 348 -14.71 -12.59 -16.07
N ALA A 349 -15.99 -13.01 -16.10
CA ALA A 349 -16.36 -14.40 -16.19
C ALA A 349 -15.90 -15.04 -17.51
N SER A 350 -16.05 -14.33 -18.63
CA SER A 350 -15.57 -14.79 -19.93
C SER A 350 -14.05 -14.95 -19.96
N LEU A 351 -13.31 -13.95 -19.42
CA LEU A 351 -11.85 -14.00 -19.36
C LEU A 351 -11.36 -15.15 -18.47
N ILE A 352 -11.95 -15.33 -17.28
CA ILE A 352 -11.61 -16.43 -16.36
C ILE A 352 -11.89 -17.79 -17.01
N GLY A 353 -13.01 -17.93 -17.73
CA GLY A 353 -13.33 -19.14 -18.46
C GLY A 353 -12.29 -19.47 -19.52
N MET A 354 -11.93 -18.51 -20.36
CA MET A 354 -10.88 -18.69 -21.37
C MET A 354 -9.54 -19.09 -20.76
N LEU A 355 -9.17 -18.48 -19.63
CA LEU A 355 -7.91 -18.76 -18.93
C LEU A 355 -7.92 -20.09 -18.19
N HIS A 356 -9.09 -20.58 -17.75
CA HIS A 356 -9.24 -21.93 -17.21
C HIS A 356 -8.92 -22.98 -18.28
N ASP A 357 -9.33 -22.73 -19.51
CA ASP A 357 -9.08 -23.63 -20.65
C ASP A 357 -7.65 -23.49 -21.23
N ASP A 358 -6.91 -22.44 -20.85
CA ASP A 358 -5.52 -22.18 -21.27
C ASP A 358 -4.57 -21.96 -20.07
N PRO A 359 -4.19 -23.03 -19.33
CA PRO A 359 -3.28 -22.95 -18.21
C PRO A 359 -1.87 -22.44 -18.56
N GLU A 360 -1.45 -22.58 -19.82
CA GLU A 360 -0.13 -22.12 -20.25
C GLU A 360 -0.11 -20.59 -20.36
N ALA A 361 -1.20 -19.95 -20.80
CA ALA A 361 -1.33 -18.50 -20.78
C ALA A 361 -1.26 -17.95 -19.35
N LEU A 362 -1.89 -18.64 -18.37
CA LEU A 362 -1.80 -18.27 -16.95
C LEU A 362 -0.36 -18.33 -16.44
N LYS A 363 0.34 -19.45 -16.69
CA LYS A 363 1.73 -19.63 -16.27
C LYS A 363 2.67 -18.60 -16.93
N ALA A 364 2.48 -18.35 -18.23
CA ALA A 364 3.27 -17.37 -18.96
C ALA A 364 3.09 -15.96 -18.39
N ALA A 365 1.84 -15.54 -18.15
CA ALA A 365 1.55 -14.25 -17.52
C ALA A 365 2.07 -14.15 -16.08
N GLY A 366 2.03 -15.24 -15.32
CA GLY A 366 2.59 -15.32 -13.96
C GLY A 366 4.12 -15.16 -13.94
N ARG A 367 4.84 -15.80 -14.87
CA ARG A 367 6.29 -15.58 -15.06
C ARG A 367 6.57 -14.12 -15.44
N GLY A 368 5.85 -13.59 -16.42
CA GLY A 368 6.00 -12.20 -16.84
C GLY A 368 5.71 -11.20 -15.71
N ALA A 369 4.69 -11.46 -14.88
CA ALA A 369 4.40 -10.65 -13.69
C ALA A 369 5.59 -10.63 -12.73
N ARG A 370 6.14 -11.79 -12.41
CA ARG A 370 7.27 -11.92 -11.51
C ARG A 370 8.54 -11.24 -12.02
N GLU A 371 8.78 -11.30 -13.32
CA GLU A 371 9.96 -10.71 -13.97
C GLU A 371 9.86 -9.17 -14.08
N THR A 372 8.66 -8.62 -14.26
CA THR A 372 8.50 -7.21 -14.63
C THR A 372 7.89 -6.31 -13.55
N LEU A 373 7.19 -6.89 -12.55
CA LEU A 373 6.46 -6.11 -11.54
C LEU A 373 7.10 -6.15 -10.16
N VAL A 374 8.18 -6.91 -9.99
CA VAL A 374 8.81 -7.13 -8.69
C VAL A 374 10.08 -6.33 -8.57
N ARG A 375 10.13 -5.49 -7.55
CA ARG A 375 11.30 -4.75 -7.09
C ARG A 375 11.43 -4.93 -5.60
N SER A 376 12.61 -5.26 -5.07
CA SER A 376 12.79 -5.44 -3.64
C SER A 376 12.70 -4.11 -2.89
N TRP A 377 12.30 -4.15 -1.61
CA TRP A 377 12.37 -2.96 -0.76
C TRP A 377 13.81 -2.48 -0.57
N GLU A 378 14.78 -3.38 -0.61
CA GLU A 378 16.21 -3.04 -0.55
C GLU A 378 16.61 -2.15 -1.70
N ASP A 379 16.30 -2.56 -2.96
CA ASP A 379 16.61 -1.78 -4.17
C ASP A 379 15.88 -0.44 -4.20
N VAL A 380 14.63 -0.41 -3.71
CA VAL A 380 13.87 0.85 -3.60
C VAL A 380 14.54 1.79 -2.62
N VAL A 381 14.97 1.29 -1.46
CA VAL A 381 15.59 2.15 -0.45
C VAL A 381 17.01 2.55 -0.83
N ASP A 382 17.71 1.78 -1.67
CA ASP A 382 18.96 2.24 -2.30
C ASP A 382 18.74 3.50 -3.15
N GLU A 383 17.74 3.46 -4.05
CA GLU A 383 17.34 4.64 -4.81
C GLU A 383 16.93 5.80 -3.91
N VAL A 384 16.17 5.53 -2.85
CA VAL A 384 15.73 6.53 -1.86
C VAL A 384 16.93 7.19 -1.18
N CYS A 385 17.95 6.41 -0.78
CA CYS A 385 19.19 6.93 -0.19
C CYS A 385 19.92 7.88 -1.15
N ASP A 386 20.09 7.49 -2.40
CA ASP A 386 20.75 8.31 -3.42
C ASP A 386 20.01 9.64 -3.64
N ARG A 387 18.69 9.60 -3.67
CA ARG A 387 17.83 10.79 -3.80
C ARG A 387 17.92 11.69 -2.57
N TYR A 388 17.89 11.11 -1.37
CA TYR A 388 18.05 11.86 -0.12
C TYR A 388 19.40 12.58 -0.09
N ASP A 389 20.48 11.89 -0.39
CA ASP A 389 21.82 12.46 -0.42
C ASP A 389 21.97 13.58 -1.46
N SER A 390 21.37 13.37 -2.65
CA SER A 390 21.34 14.40 -3.69
C SER A 390 20.59 15.64 -3.21
N LEU A 391 19.44 15.47 -2.58
CA LEU A 391 18.62 16.58 -2.10
C LEU A 391 19.28 17.30 -0.92
N ILE A 392 19.88 16.58 0.02
CA ILE A 392 20.66 17.17 1.14
C ILE A 392 21.83 18.00 0.60
N ARG A 393 22.55 17.52 -0.43
CA ARG A 393 23.66 18.28 -1.04
C ARG A 393 23.20 19.55 -1.73
N ARG A 394 22.04 19.52 -2.40
CA ARG A 394 21.47 20.69 -3.11
C ARG A 394 20.87 21.74 -2.16
N HIS A 395 20.51 21.32 -0.95
CA HIS A 395 19.87 22.19 0.03
C HIS A 395 20.87 22.98 0.90
N LYS A 396 22.14 22.55 0.95
CA LYS A 396 23.25 23.27 1.59
C LYS A 396 23.69 24.48 0.77
#